data_2d828d07fcb569443c66796b68762f97
#
_entry.id   2d828d07fcb569443c66796b68762f97
#
_cell.length_a   1.000
_cell.length_b   1.000
_cell.length_c   1.000
_cell.angle_alpha   90.00
_cell.angle_beta   90.00
_cell.angle_gamma   90.00
#
_symmetry.space_group_name_H-M   'P 1'
#
loop_
_entity.id
_entity.type
_entity.pdbx_description
1 polymer ?
#
loop_
_entity_poly.entity_id
_entity_poly.type
_entity_poly.pdbx_seq_one_letter_code
_entity_poly.pdbx_strand_id
1 'polypeptide(L)'
;PTILVRADMDALPMEEKTGLAWSSKARATYEGKDVPVMHACGHDTHVAYLVGVAQALSAMRDSWSGTVVLIGQPAEEPLVGARAMLDDGLFTRFPKPDFGFAAHVSNLPAGVVAIKAGAGSSASDSYSITFHGRGGHGSMPAATIDPIPIAARFVTDTPVAISREKDPA
;
A
#
# COMPACT_ATOMS: atom_id res chain seq x y z
N PRO A 1 -5.04 17.47 23.35
CA PRO A 1 -4.59 17.14 22.00
C PRO A 1 -5.59 16.25 21.30
N THR A 2 -5.53 16.27 19.96
CA THR A 2 -6.25 15.34 19.10
C THR A 2 -5.26 14.34 18.52
N ILE A 3 -5.51 13.06 18.70
CA ILE A 3 -4.68 11.96 18.19
C ILE A 3 -5.48 11.20 17.14
N LEU A 4 -4.84 10.88 16.03
CA LEU A 4 -5.38 9.99 15.02
C LEU A 4 -4.69 8.63 15.10
N VAL A 5 -5.48 7.56 15.08
CA VAL A 5 -4.98 6.19 14.88
C VAL A 5 -5.56 5.65 13.59
N ARG A 6 -4.69 5.20 12.70
CA ARG A 6 -5.03 4.72 11.36
C ARG A 6 -4.75 3.23 11.24
N ALA A 7 -5.69 2.51 10.67
CA ALA A 7 -5.49 1.19 10.08
C ALA A 7 -5.94 1.21 8.63
N ASP A 8 -5.21 0.58 7.74
CA ASP A 8 -5.69 0.22 6.41
C ASP A 8 -6.59 -1.01 6.50
N MET A 9 -7.48 -1.16 5.51
CA MET A 9 -8.54 -2.18 5.57
C MET A 9 -8.68 -2.98 4.28
N ASP A 10 -7.99 -2.60 3.22
CA ASP A 10 -8.17 -3.21 1.91
C ASP A 10 -7.48 -4.57 1.79
N ALA A 11 -8.00 -5.41 0.91
CA ALA A 11 -7.47 -6.70 0.56
C ALA A 11 -6.93 -6.69 -0.87
N LEU A 12 -6.08 -7.66 -1.19
CA LEU A 12 -5.48 -7.83 -2.50
C LEU A 12 -6.29 -8.79 -3.39
N PRO A 13 -6.35 -8.56 -4.71
CA PRO A 13 -7.09 -9.40 -5.67
C PRO A 13 -6.33 -10.70 -5.97
N MET A 14 -6.17 -11.56 -4.98
CA MET A 14 -5.45 -12.82 -5.09
C MET A 14 -6.07 -13.94 -4.25
N GLU A 15 -5.83 -15.19 -4.64
CA GLU A 15 -6.33 -16.36 -3.94
C GLU A 15 -5.45 -16.68 -2.72
N GLU A 16 -6.09 -16.88 -1.58
CA GLU A 16 -5.39 -17.36 -0.38
C GLU A 16 -5.10 -18.87 -0.46
N LYS A 17 -3.82 -19.22 -0.41
CA LYS A 17 -3.33 -20.61 -0.48
C LYS A 17 -2.59 -21.05 0.79
N THR A 18 -2.96 -20.48 1.93
CA THR A 18 -2.33 -20.80 3.24
C THR A 18 -2.68 -22.19 3.74
N GLY A 19 -3.78 -22.78 3.29
CA GLY A 19 -4.28 -24.08 3.78
C GLY A 19 -4.93 -24.01 5.16
N LEU A 20 -5.09 -22.80 5.73
CA LEU A 20 -5.73 -22.63 7.04
C LEU A 20 -7.23 -22.84 6.94
N ALA A 21 -7.84 -23.33 8.02
CA ALA A 21 -9.28 -23.58 8.07
C ALA A 21 -10.12 -22.32 7.89
N TRP A 22 -9.57 -21.16 8.21
CA TRP A 22 -10.18 -19.85 8.09
C TRP A 22 -9.66 -19.04 6.90
N SER A 23 -8.92 -19.65 5.97
CA SER A 23 -8.45 -18.96 4.75
C SER A 23 -9.62 -18.32 4.00
N SER A 24 -9.39 -17.14 3.42
CA SER A 24 -10.38 -16.37 2.69
C SER A 24 -10.97 -17.19 1.53
N LYS A 25 -12.28 -17.20 1.43
CA LYS A 25 -13.06 -17.68 0.27
C LYS A 25 -13.86 -16.54 -0.37
N ALA A 26 -13.61 -15.33 0.09
CA ALA A 26 -14.29 -14.13 -0.39
C ALA A 26 -13.89 -13.81 -1.84
N ARG A 27 -14.79 -13.19 -2.54
CA ARG A 27 -14.59 -12.69 -3.90
C ARG A 27 -15.10 -11.26 -4.00
N ALA A 28 -14.49 -10.47 -4.88
CA ALA A 28 -14.89 -9.10 -5.14
C ALA A 28 -14.75 -8.76 -6.63
N THR A 29 -15.37 -7.68 -7.05
CA THR A 29 -15.15 -7.12 -8.39
C THR A 29 -13.99 -6.15 -8.34
N TYR A 30 -12.93 -6.45 -9.08
CA TYR A 30 -11.76 -5.57 -9.25
C TYR A 30 -11.49 -5.36 -10.74
N GLU A 31 -11.45 -4.12 -11.19
CA GLU A 31 -11.29 -3.74 -12.61
C GLU A 31 -12.28 -4.47 -13.55
N GLY A 32 -13.55 -4.59 -13.10
CA GLY A 32 -14.61 -5.24 -13.86
C GLY A 32 -14.52 -6.77 -13.91
N LYS A 33 -13.60 -7.40 -13.18
CA LYS A 33 -13.44 -8.85 -13.10
C LYS A 33 -13.81 -9.36 -11.72
N ASP A 34 -14.43 -10.53 -11.67
CA ASP A 34 -14.63 -11.24 -10.41
C ASP A 34 -13.35 -11.96 -10.02
N VAL A 35 -12.79 -11.58 -8.88
CA VAL A 35 -11.49 -12.08 -8.39
C VAL A 35 -11.59 -12.59 -6.95
N PRO A 36 -10.82 -13.60 -6.55
CA PRO A 36 -10.66 -13.93 -5.15
C PRO A 36 -9.91 -12.80 -4.44
N VAL A 37 -10.13 -12.66 -3.14
CA VAL A 37 -9.44 -11.65 -2.34
C VAL A 37 -8.90 -12.23 -1.04
N MET A 38 -7.71 -11.74 -0.63
CA MET A 38 -7.10 -12.07 0.65
C MET A 38 -6.35 -10.87 1.23
N HIS A 39 -6.15 -10.88 2.54
CA HIS A 39 -5.28 -9.93 3.21
C HIS A 39 -3.80 -10.39 3.17
N ALA A 40 -3.19 -10.36 1.98
CA ALA A 40 -1.79 -10.79 1.82
C ALA A 40 -0.79 -9.80 2.44
N CYS A 41 -1.21 -8.55 2.70
CA CYS A 41 -0.41 -7.54 3.39
C CYS A 41 -0.72 -7.44 4.90
N GLY A 42 -1.67 -8.23 5.41
CA GLY A 42 -1.99 -8.31 6.84
C GLY A 42 -2.89 -7.18 7.35
N HIS A 43 -3.62 -6.48 6.48
CA HIS A 43 -4.52 -5.39 6.87
C HIS A 43 -5.68 -5.84 7.76
N ASP A 44 -6.06 -7.11 7.73
CA ASP A 44 -7.00 -7.72 8.68
C ASP A 44 -6.52 -7.62 10.13
N THR A 45 -5.22 -7.81 10.36
CA THR A 45 -4.62 -7.61 11.69
C THR A 45 -4.58 -6.15 12.08
N HIS A 46 -4.44 -5.24 11.11
CA HIS A 46 -4.50 -3.80 11.35
C HIS A 46 -5.91 -3.35 11.80
N VAL A 47 -6.94 -3.87 11.18
CA VAL A 47 -8.33 -3.68 11.64
C VAL A 47 -8.54 -4.24 13.04
N ALA A 48 -8.00 -5.41 13.32
CA ALA A 48 -8.09 -6.04 14.64
C ALA A 48 -7.43 -5.17 15.73
N TYR A 49 -6.22 -4.64 15.50
CA TYR A 49 -5.60 -3.77 16.49
C TYR A 49 -6.33 -2.41 16.62
N LEU A 50 -6.91 -1.87 15.54
CA LEU A 50 -7.71 -0.64 15.62
C LEU A 50 -8.91 -0.82 16.55
N VAL A 51 -9.61 -1.94 16.43
CA VAL A 51 -10.70 -2.33 17.34
C VAL A 51 -10.18 -2.49 18.77
N GLY A 52 -9.05 -3.16 18.97
CA GLY A 52 -8.42 -3.34 20.27
C GLY A 52 -8.04 -2.00 20.92
N VAL A 53 -7.47 -1.07 20.16
CA VAL A 53 -7.16 0.30 20.61
C VAL A 53 -8.43 1.03 21.03
N ALA A 54 -9.50 0.96 20.22
CA ALA A 54 -10.78 1.58 20.55
C ALA A 54 -11.35 1.06 21.87
N GLN A 55 -11.32 -0.26 22.06
CA GLN A 55 -11.78 -0.91 23.30
C GLN A 55 -10.93 -0.51 24.50
N ALA A 56 -9.60 -0.56 24.38
CA ALA A 56 -8.69 -0.21 25.46
C ALA A 56 -8.84 1.26 25.89
N LEU A 57 -8.86 2.17 24.93
CA LEU A 57 -9.02 3.60 25.21
C LEU A 57 -10.40 3.92 25.84
N SER A 58 -11.46 3.23 25.38
CA SER A 58 -12.80 3.36 25.97
C SER A 58 -12.84 2.86 27.41
N ALA A 59 -12.22 1.70 27.67
CA ALA A 59 -12.14 1.13 29.03
C ALA A 59 -11.32 2.00 30.00
N MET A 60 -10.34 2.75 29.48
CA MET A 60 -9.45 3.62 30.23
C MET A 60 -9.87 5.10 30.15
N ARG A 61 -11.13 5.39 29.85
CA ARG A 61 -11.58 6.78 29.55
C ARG A 61 -11.27 7.79 30.66
N ASP A 62 -11.28 7.36 31.89
CA ASP A 62 -11.00 8.21 33.04
C ASP A 62 -9.50 8.51 33.26
N SER A 63 -8.63 7.81 32.53
CA SER A 63 -7.15 7.92 32.63
C SER A 63 -6.54 8.87 31.63
N TRP A 64 -7.31 9.42 30.69
CA TRP A 64 -6.81 10.32 29.66
C TRP A 64 -7.82 11.40 29.28
N SER A 65 -7.34 12.46 28.64
CA SER A 65 -8.18 13.57 28.17
C SER A 65 -7.78 13.98 26.75
N GLY A 66 -8.73 14.52 26.01
CA GLY A 66 -8.55 14.93 24.62
C GLY A 66 -9.48 14.18 23.67
N THR A 67 -9.11 14.17 22.39
CA THR A 67 -9.88 13.54 21.32
C THR A 67 -9.03 12.46 20.64
N VAL A 68 -9.61 11.30 20.39
CA VAL A 68 -9.03 10.25 19.55
C VAL A 68 -9.91 10.08 18.32
N VAL A 69 -9.31 10.20 17.14
CA VAL A 69 -9.94 9.93 15.86
C VAL A 69 -9.40 8.59 15.36
N LEU A 70 -10.28 7.62 15.20
CA LEU A 70 -9.95 6.31 14.68
C LEU A 70 -10.39 6.26 13.21
N ILE A 71 -9.49 5.92 12.30
CA ILE A 71 -9.81 5.80 10.88
C ILE A 71 -9.45 4.42 10.34
N GLY A 72 -10.38 3.84 9.56
CA GLY A 72 -10.14 2.71 8.69
C GLY A 72 -9.94 3.22 7.27
N GLN A 73 -8.71 3.17 6.75
CA GLN A 73 -8.38 3.67 5.43
C GLN A 73 -8.60 2.58 4.38
N PRO A 74 -9.42 2.81 3.35
CA PRO A 74 -9.51 1.92 2.20
C PRO A 74 -8.36 2.17 1.23
N ALA A 75 -8.19 1.27 0.25
CA ALA A 75 -7.37 1.45 -0.96
C ALA A 75 -5.95 1.97 -0.67
N GLU A 76 -5.27 1.36 0.29
CA GLU A 76 -3.86 1.64 0.58
C GLU A 76 -2.97 1.09 -0.52
N GLU A 77 -3.23 -0.15 -0.97
CA GLU A 77 -2.44 -0.86 -1.98
C GLU A 77 -2.33 -0.11 -3.33
N PRO A 78 -3.40 0.49 -3.86
CA PRO A 78 -3.30 1.35 -5.05
C PRO A 78 -2.87 2.80 -4.74
N LEU A 79 -2.53 3.13 -3.50
CA LEU A 79 -2.06 4.46 -3.04
C LEU A 79 -3.06 5.60 -3.24
N VAL A 80 -4.37 5.31 -3.29
CA VAL A 80 -5.40 6.34 -3.58
C VAL A 80 -6.34 6.61 -2.40
N GLY A 81 -6.46 5.68 -1.44
CA GLY A 81 -7.49 5.74 -0.40
C GLY A 81 -7.31 6.91 0.57
N ALA A 82 -6.09 7.17 1.02
CA ALA A 82 -5.81 8.30 1.91
C ALA A 82 -6.15 9.63 1.24
N ARG A 83 -5.77 9.78 -0.03
CA ARG A 83 -6.09 10.99 -0.80
C ARG A 83 -7.59 11.16 -0.98
N ALA A 84 -8.31 10.09 -1.31
CA ALA A 84 -9.77 10.13 -1.45
C ALA A 84 -10.46 10.54 -0.15
N MET A 85 -10.01 10.04 1.01
CA MET A 85 -10.55 10.47 2.31
C MET A 85 -10.31 11.95 2.59
N LEU A 86 -9.14 12.48 2.25
CA LEU A 86 -8.82 13.90 2.39
C LEU A 86 -9.70 14.76 1.48
N ASP A 87 -9.86 14.37 0.22
CA ASP A 87 -10.68 15.08 -0.77
C ASP A 87 -12.17 15.03 -0.41
N ASP A 88 -12.64 13.96 0.23
CA ASP A 88 -13.99 13.84 0.81
C ASP A 88 -14.15 14.65 2.13
N GLY A 89 -13.14 15.36 2.55
CA GLY A 89 -13.21 16.28 3.67
C GLY A 89 -12.95 15.65 5.04
N LEU A 90 -12.08 14.67 5.15
CA LEU A 90 -11.73 14.01 6.41
C LEU A 90 -11.47 15.03 7.52
N PHE A 91 -10.61 16.02 7.27
CA PHE A 91 -10.24 17.03 8.27
C PHE A 91 -11.04 18.34 8.19
N THR A 92 -12.12 18.35 7.43
CA THR A 92 -13.14 19.42 7.47
C THR A 92 -14.38 18.98 8.25
N ARG A 93 -14.68 17.69 8.24
CA ARG A 93 -15.81 17.07 8.97
C ARG A 93 -15.42 16.53 10.35
N PHE A 94 -14.16 16.18 10.52
CA PHE A 94 -13.62 15.61 11.78
C PHE A 94 -12.43 16.46 12.27
N PRO A 95 -12.13 16.43 13.58
CA PRO A 95 -11.02 17.20 14.12
C PRO A 95 -9.69 16.85 13.46
N LYS A 96 -8.94 17.87 13.05
CA LYS A 96 -7.59 17.70 12.55
C LYS A 96 -6.67 17.24 13.69
N PRO A 97 -5.89 16.16 13.51
CA PRO A 97 -5.03 15.64 14.57
C PRO A 97 -3.78 16.49 14.77
N ASP A 98 -3.30 16.55 16.01
CA ASP A 98 -1.97 17.06 16.36
C ASP A 98 -0.90 15.99 16.11
N PHE A 99 -1.25 14.71 16.30
CA PHE A 99 -0.36 13.55 16.11
C PHE A 99 -1.11 12.41 15.42
N GLY A 100 -0.41 11.66 14.59
CA GLY A 100 -0.92 10.47 13.92
C GLY A 100 -0.10 9.24 14.26
N PHE A 101 -0.79 8.11 14.45
CA PHE A 101 -0.22 6.81 14.70
C PHE A 101 -0.76 5.78 13.70
N ALA A 102 0.14 4.97 13.18
CA ALA A 102 -0.17 3.78 12.41
C ALA A 102 0.87 2.71 12.74
N ALA A 103 0.49 1.45 12.60
CA ALA A 103 1.41 0.34 12.69
C ALA A 103 1.18 -0.60 11.52
N HIS A 104 2.22 -1.31 11.12
CA HIS A 104 2.13 -2.33 10.09
C HIS A 104 2.71 -3.64 10.63
N VAL A 105 2.05 -4.76 10.37
CA VAL A 105 2.62 -6.07 10.69
C VAL A 105 3.89 -6.31 9.87
N SER A 106 4.82 -7.06 10.44
CA SER A 106 6.11 -7.33 9.82
C SER A 106 6.55 -8.75 10.15
N ASN A 107 7.60 -9.23 9.49
CA ASN A 107 8.23 -10.52 9.78
C ASN A 107 9.14 -10.51 11.03
N LEU A 108 8.93 -9.55 11.93
CA LEU A 108 9.60 -9.52 13.23
C LEU A 108 9.03 -10.58 14.18
N PRO A 109 9.80 -11.03 15.17
CA PRO A 109 9.27 -11.92 16.20
C PRO A 109 8.06 -11.32 16.92
N ALA A 110 7.09 -12.16 17.29
CA ALA A 110 5.90 -11.71 18.02
C ALA A 110 6.29 -10.95 19.31
N GLY A 111 5.59 -9.85 19.55
CA GLY A 111 5.86 -8.96 20.69
C GLY A 111 6.95 -7.90 20.45
N VAL A 112 7.64 -7.93 19.31
CA VAL A 112 8.61 -6.90 18.94
C VAL A 112 7.91 -5.77 18.20
N VAL A 113 8.18 -4.53 18.62
CA VAL A 113 7.76 -3.30 17.94
C VAL A 113 9.02 -2.56 17.49
N ALA A 114 9.12 -2.29 16.19
CA ALA A 114 10.22 -1.52 15.64
C ALA A 114 9.75 -0.10 15.30
N ILE A 115 10.50 0.88 15.75
CA ILE A 115 10.26 2.29 15.46
C ILE A 115 11.57 2.90 14.98
N LYS A 116 11.52 3.64 13.88
CA LYS A 116 12.68 4.37 13.33
C LYS A 116 12.37 5.85 13.24
N ALA A 117 13.27 6.68 13.74
CA ALA A 117 13.21 8.11 13.52
C ALA A 117 13.57 8.46 12.08
N GLY A 118 12.89 9.43 11.49
CA GLY A 118 13.10 9.85 10.10
C GLY A 118 12.40 8.92 9.11
N ALA A 119 13.00 8.67 7.94
CA ALA A 119 12.45 7.80 6.92
C ALA A 119 12.39 6.34 7.39
N GLY A 120 11.21 5.81 7.59
CA GLY A 120 10.97 4.45 8.08
C GLY A 120 10.61 3.43 7.01
N SER A 121 10.19 3.89 5.82
CA SER A 121 9.81 3.04 4.69
C SER A 121 10.31 3.62 3.37
N SER A 122 10.27 2.82 2.32
CA SER A 122 10.58 3.25 0.95
C SER A 122 9.42 4.06 0.36
N ALA A 123 9.75 4.97 -0.56
CA ALA A 123 8.79 5.51 -1.50
C ALA A 123 8.60 4.56 -2.69
N SER A 124 7.46 4.62 -3.34
CA SER A 124 7.15 3.85 -4.55
C SER A 124 6.55 4.77 -5.60
N ASP A 125 7.06 4.67 -6.82
CA ASP A 125 6.52 5.34 -7.99
C ASP A 125 6.23 4.31 -9.08
N SER A 126 5.11 4.45 -9.76
CA SER A 126 4.72 3.58 -10.88
C SER A 126 4.69 4.37 -12.18
N TYR A 127 5.26 3.80 -13.21
CA TYR A 127 5.32 4.42 -14.53
C TYR A 127 4.75 3.48 -15.59
N SER A 128 4.03 4.05 -16.55
CA SER A 128 3.67 3.37 -17.79
C SER A 128 4.53 3.93 -18.92
N ILE A 129 5.33 3.07 -19.54
CA ILE A 129 6.28 3.47 -20.58
C ILE A 129 5.93 2.78 -21.89
N THR A 130 5.73 3.56 -22.95
CA THR A 130 5.41 3.06 -24.27
C THR A 130 6.55 3.35 -25.23
N PHE A 131 7.05 2.33 -25.89
CA PHE A 131 8.07 2.44 -26.92
C PHE A 131 7.41 2.41 -28.30
N HIS A 132 7.61 3.45 -29.08
CA HIS A 132 7.05 3.56 -30.41
C HIS A 132 8.07 3.12 -31.46
N GLY A 133 7.68 2.19 -32.32
CA GLY A 133 8.48 1.71 -33.44
C GLY A 133 7.86 2.08 -34.79
N ARG A 134 8.51 1.61 -35.84
CA ARG A 134 8.00 1.68 -37.22
C ARG A 134 8.01 0.28 -37.84
N GLY A 135 6.82 -0.25 -38.12
CA GLY A 135 6.66 -1.55 -38.75
C GLY A 135 7.14 -1.59 -40.22
N GLY A 136 7.35 -2.80 -40.73
CA GLY A 136 7.74 -3.04 -42.12
C GLY A 136 7.80 -4.52 -42.41
N HIS A 137 8.29 -4.87 -43.64
CA HIS A 137 8.41 -6.25 -44.03
C HIS A 137 9.59 -6.95 -43.33
N GLY A 138 9.39 -8.18 -42.86
CA GLY A 138 10.40 -8.93 -42.09
C GLY A 138 11.74 -9.15 -42.80
N SER A 139 11.76 -9.17 -44.14
CA SER A 139 13.01 -9.25 -44.94
C SER A 139 13.75 -7.91 -45.11
N MET A 140 13.18 -6.81 -44.56
CA MET A 140 13.73 -5.45 -44.70
C MET A 140 13.89 -4.78 -43.33
N PRO A 141 14.64 -5.36 -42.39
CA PRO A 141 14.77 -4.85 -41.04
C PRO A 141 15.35 -3.42 -40.96
N ALA A 142 16.25 -3.08 -41.90
CA ALA A 142 16.83 -1.74 -41.98
C ALA A 142 15.80 -0.62 -42.29
N ALA A 143 14.63 -0.98 -42.82
CA ALA A 143 13.53 -0.04 -43.07
C ALA A 143 12.57 0.09 -41.91
N THR A 144 12.80 -0.58 -40.78
CA THR A 144 11.95 -0.60 -39.61
C THR A 144 12.63 0.04 -38.40
N ILE A 145 11.85 0.33 -37.36
CA ILE A 145 12.34 0.64 -36.01
C ILE A 145 11.68 -0.39 -35.10
N ASP A 146 12.44 -1.40 -34.71
CA ASP A 146 11.94 -2.43 -33.79
C ASP A 146 11.96 -1.89 -32.36
N PRO A 147 10.79 -1.74 -31.68
CA PRO A 147 10.73 -1.25 -30.31
C PRO A 147 11.17 -2.30 -29.27
N ILE A 148 11.21 -3.60 -29.63
CA ILE A 148 11.52 -4.68 -28.68
C ILE A 148 12.94 -4.57 -28.12
N PRO A 149 14.00 -4.43 -28.95
CA PRO A 149 15.37 -4.27 -28.43
C PRO A 149 15.53 -3.00 -27.60
N ILE A 150 14.81 -1.92 -27.93
CA ILE A 150 14.82 -0.67 -27.17
C ILE A 150 14.22 -0.90 -25.79
N ALA A 151 13.03 -1.51 -25.72
CA ALA A 151 12.36 -1.84 -24.46
C ALA A 151 13.18 -2.81 -23.61
N ALA A 152 13.74 -3.86 -24.21
CA ALA A 152 14.59 -4.82 -23.51
C ALA A 152 15.81 -4.14 -22.89
N ARG A 153 16.45 -3.25 -23.63
CA ARG A 153 17.60 -2.49 -23.15
C ARG A 153 17.24 -1.55 -22.02
N PHE A 154 16.11 -0.86 -22.10
CA PHE A 154 15.60 -0.03 -21.02
C PHE A 154 15.42 -0.86 -19.73
N VAL A 155 14.79 -2.04 -19.82
CA VAL A 155 14.57 -2.93 -18.65
C VAL A 155 15.91 -3.40 -18.05
N THR A 156 16.90 -3.71 -18.86
CA THR A 156 18.19 -4.19 -18.37
C THR A 156 19.07 -3.07 -17.81
N ASP A 157 19.04 -1.88 -18.40
CA ASP A 157 19.93 -0.78 -18.02
C ASP A 157 19.39 0.02 -16.81
N THR A 158 18.07 0.09 -16.63
CA THR A 158 17.43 0.84 -15.54
C THR A 158 17.91 0.42 -14.14
N PRO A 159 17.92 -0.88 -13.75
CA PRO A 159 18.41 -1.28 -12.44
C PRO A 159 19.89 -0.92 -12.20
N VAL A 160 20.70 -0.95 -13.27
CA VAL A 160 22.12 -0.59 -13.19
C VAL A 160 22.29 0.91 -12.94
N ALA A 161 21.52 1.75 -13.64
CA ALA A 161 21.53 3.20 -13.43
C ALA A 161 21.09 3.54 -11.99
N ILE A 162 19.96 3.00 -11.53
CA ILE A 162 19.44 3.23 -10.17
C ILE A 162 20.44 2.79 -9.11
N SER A 163 21.10 1.63 -9.28
CA SER A 163 22.06 1.12 -8.30
C SER A 163 23.29 2.00 -8.14
N ARG A 164 23.63 2.78 -9.16
CA ARG A 164 24.77 3.72 -9.14
C ARG A 164 24.42 5.08 -8.55
N GLU A 165 23.15 5.47 -8.62
CA GLU A 165 22.65 6.74 -8.06
C GLU A 165 22.22 6.59 -6.59
N LYS A 166 22.07 5.37 -6.10
CA LYS A 166 21.63 5.11 -4.74
C LYS A 166 22.82 5.20 -3.77
N ASP A 167 22.70 6.04 -2.76
CA ASP A 167 23.63 6.07 -1.63
C ASP A 167 23.63 4.71 -0.93
N PRO A 168 24.78 4.07 -0.74
CA PRO A 168 24.87 2.77 -0.08
C PRO A 168 24.70 2.84 1.45
N ALA A 169 24.49 4.02 2.05
CA ALA A 169 24.34 4.21 3.49
C ALA A 169 22.95 3.88 4.03
#